data_a199fcd99a82448886c979c7103b08a0
#
_entry.id   a199fcd99a82448886c979c7103b08a0
#
_cell.length_a   1.000
_cell.length_b   1.000
_cell.length_c   1.000
_cell.angle_alpha   90.00
_cell.angle_beta   90.00
_cell.angle_gamma   90.00
#
_symmetry.space_group_name_H-M   'P 1'
#
loop_
_entity.id
_entity.type
_entity.pdbx_description
1 polymer ?
#
loop_
_entity_poly.entity_id
_entity_poly.type
_entity_poly.pdbx_seq_one_letter_code
_entity_poly.pdbx_strand_id
1 'polypeptide(L)'
;LESSQNYSDSLNKISTRIPNALKIVDNKELKSTIFWLNQVLLVVSTIFGVYLAAKSGLEQVLKFDSYSKMEDNYYLHTSLYDKVNDNLENIKRYSLLLVQSPHTSELEYNKPTFEKYIWHTMQYLFTTLETPSIFLTQIRRFYSCAECVIEAALRRKMSARQASIELDQIADSIEQQTLPQLKTSALNLQQELQQNDIIIGSLKDADNAN
;
A
#
# COMPACT_ATOMS: atom_id res chain seq x y z
N LEU A 1 -24.48 9.29 -83.97
CA LEU A 1 -23.02 9.04 -84.12
C LEU A 1 -22.10 10.06 -83.52
N GLU A 2 -22.64 11.24 -83.05
CA GLU A 2 -21.83 12.33 -82.40
C GLU A 2 -21.69 12.20 -80.90
N SER A 3 -22.47 11.35 -80.25
CA SER A 3 -22.40 11.22 -78.75
C SER A 3 -21.32 10.27 -78.23
N SER A 4 -20.76 9.40 -79.07
CA SER A 4 -19.72 8.45 -78.69
C SER A 4 -18.28 8.98 -78.85
N GLN A 5 -18.07 10.04 -79.62
CA GLN A 5 -16.76 10.66 -79.75
C GLN A 5 -16.44 11.61 -78.63
N ASN A 6 -17.45 12.29 -78.06
CA ASN A 6 -17.26 13.17 -76.91
C ASN A 6 -16.91 12.43 -75.59
N TYR A 7 -17.26 11.13 -75.53
CA TYR A 7 -16.94 10.31 -74.31
C TYR A 7 -15.50 9.80 -74.29
N SER A 8 -14.97 9.48 -75.53
CA SER A 8 -13.57 9.05 -75.67
C SER A 8 -12.56 10.19 -75.44
N ASP A 9 -12.91 11.45 -75.81
CA ASP A 9 -12.04 12.60 -75.57
C ASP A 9 -12.00 13.04 -74.14
N SER A 10 -13.07 12.84 -73.38
CA SER A 10 -13.10 13.11 -71.95
C SER A 10 -12.29 12.13 -71.09
N LEU A 11 -12.25 10.85 -71.50
CA LEU A 11 -11.46 9.83 -70.83
C LEU A 11 -9.97 9.96 -71.11
N ASN A 12 -9.59 10.41 -72.34
CA ASN A 12 -8.18 10.67 -72.66
C ASN A 12 -7.64 11.91 -71.93
N LYS A 13 -8.48 12.87 -71.59
CA LYS A 13 -8.09 14.09 -70.83
C LYS A 13 -7.92 13.85 -69.36
N ILE A 14 -8.51 12.79 -68.80
CA ILE A 14 -8.40 12.39 -67.40
C ILE A 14 -7.12 11.55 -67.16
N SER A 15 -6.69 10.80 -68.17
CA SER A 15 -5.50 9.94 -68.10
C SER A 15 -4.16 10.69 -68.07
N THR A 16 -4.16 12.00 -68.42
CA THR A 16 -2.90 12.78 -68.47
C THR A 16 -2.66 13.69 -67.25
N ARG A 17 -3.52 13.58 -66.19
CA ARG A 17 -3.32 14.30 -64.92
C ARG A 17 -3.09 13.32 -63.75
N ILE A 18 -2.30 12.29 -63.97
CA ILE A 18 -1.62 11.65 -62.83
C ILE A 18 -0.46 12.58 -62.46
N PRO A 19 -0.48 13.20 -61.29
CA PRO A 19 0.63 14.03 -60.88
C PRO A 19 1.86 13.13 -60.86
N ASN A 20 2.93 13.56 -61.53
CA ASN A 20 4.28 12.98 -61.49
C ASN A 20 4.90 13.02 -60.06
N ALA A 21 4.10 12.83 -59.04
CA ALA A 21 4.54 12.75 -57.64
C ALA A 21 5.16 11.40 -57.26
N LEU A 22 5.09 10.41 -58.21
CA LEU A 22 5.90 9.19 -58.12
C LEU A 22 7.16 9.32 -58.99
N LYS A 23 7.64 10.52 -59.17
CA LYS A 23 8.94 10.77 -59.76
C LYS A 23 10.01 10.29 -58.82
N ILE A 24 10.46 9.07 -59.10
CA ILE A 24 11.85 8.67 -59.05
C ILE A 24 12.51 9.13 -57.73
N VAL A 25 12.45 8.28 -56.74
CA VAL A 25 13.49 8.26 -55.70
C VAL A 25 14.80 8.20 -56.48
N ASP A 26 15.50 9.32 -56.49
CA ASP A 26 16.76 9.45 -57.23
C ASP A 26 17.73 8.45 -56.59
N ASN A 27 18.01 7.34 -57.27
CA ASN A 27 18.94 6.31 -56.83
C ASN A 27 20.34 6.85 -56.49
N LYS A 28 20.60 8.09 -56.81
CA LYS A 28 21.82 8.81 -56.49
C LYS A 28 21.87 9.23 -55.02
N GLU A 29 20.73 9.61 -54.43
CA GLU A 29 20.64 9.92 -52.99
C GLU A 29 20.75 8.67 -52.14
N LEU A 30 20.16 7.57 -52.56
CA LEU A 30 20.25 6.25 -51.90
C LEU A 30 21.68 5.69 -51.87
N LYS A 31 22.55 6.12 -52.81
CA LYS A 31 23.97 5.75 -52.84
C LYS A 31 24.88 6.71 -52.08
N SER A 32 24.35 7.83 -51.54
CA SER A 32 25.11 8.76 -50.75
C SER A 32 25.43 8.20 -49.37
N THR A 33 26.69 8.14 -49.02
CA THR A 33 27.16 7.76 -47.67
C THR A 33 26.48 8.59 -46.58
N ILE A 34 26.21 9.86 -46.86
CA ILE A 34 25.55 10.81 -45.95
C ILE A 34 24.10 10.36 -45.66
N PHE A 35 23.37 9.90 -46.71
CA PHE A 35 22.01 9.39 -46.52
C PHE A 35 21.98 8.19 -45.57
N TRP A 36 22.87 7.23 -45.75
CA TRP A 36 22.97 6.05 -44.89
C TRP A 36 23.39 6.42 -43.45
N LEU A 37 24.31 7.37 -43.31
CA LEU A 37 24.73 7.87 -42.01
C LEU A 37 23.56 8.52 -41.24
N ASN A 38 22.77 9.37 -41.93
CA ASN A 38 21.59 9.97 -41.35
C ASN A 38 20.52 8.94 -40.96
N GLN A 39 20.33 7.91 -41.81
CA GLN A 39 19.37 6.85 -41.51
C GLN A 39 19.78 6.03 -40.30
N VAL A 40 21.05 5.66 -40.16
CA VAL A 40 21.60 4.97 -39.00
C VAL A 40 21.46 5.82 -37.75
N LEU A 41 21.81 7.11 -37.84
CA LEU A 41 21.70 8.04 -36.72
C LEU A 41 20.24 8.18 -36.26
N LEU A 42 19.29 8.24 -37.20
CA LEU A 42 17.87 8.32 -36.88
C LEU A 42 17.40 7.06 -36.16
N VAL A 43 17.76 5.87 -36.64
CA VAL A 43 17.41 4.60 -35.98
C VAL A 43 18.01 4.51 -34.61
N VAL A 44 19.29 4.83 -34.46
CA VAL A 44 19.96 4.83 -33.15
C VAL A 44 19.29 5.82 -32.18
N SER A 45 19.00 7.06 -32.62
CA SER A 45 18.32 8.05 -31.80
C SER A 45 16.92 7.58 -31.36
N THR A 46 16.19 6.92 -32.25
CA THR A 46 14.87 6.36 -31.94
C THR A 46 14.97 5.27 -30.88
N ILE A 47 15.92 4.34 -31.03
CA ILE A 47 16.17 3.27 -30.05
C ILE A 47 16.53 3.86 -28.68
N PHE A 48 17.43 4.83 -28.66
CA PHE A 48 17.79 5.51 -27.41
C PHE A 48 16.60 6.24 -26.78
N GLY A 49 15.80 6.95 -27.55
CA GLY A 49 14.61 7.64 -27.08
C GLY A 49 13.60 6.67 -26.46
N VAL A 50 13.30 5.57 -27.12
CA VAL A 50 12.39 4.52 -26.61
C VAL A 50 12.97 3.85 -25.34
N TYR A 51 14.26 3.55 -25.33
CA TYR A 51 14.92 2.96 -24.16
C TYR A 51 14.85 3.88 -22.93
N LEU A 52 15.17 5.18 -23.11
CA LEU A 52 15.12 6.15 -22.02
C LEU A 52 13.69 6.36 -21.51
N ALA A 53 12.71 6.43 -22.42
CA ALA A 53 11.30 6.56 -22.05
C ALA A 53 10.81 5.33 -21.27
N ALA A 54 11.16 4.12 -21.73
CA ALA A 54 10.80 2.88 -21.06
C ALA A 54 11.44 2.77 -19.66
N LYS A 55 12.73 3.12 -19.55
CA LYS A 55 13.46 3.12 -18.28
C LYS A 55 12.84 4.11 -17.29
N SER A 56 12.60 5.35 -17.72
CA SER A 56 11.99 6.39 -16.87
C SER A 56 10.56 6.00 -16.44
N GLY A 57 9.77 5.43 -17.36
CA GLY A 57 8.44 4.92 -17.03
C GLY A 57 8.46 3.81 -15.99
N LEU A 58 9.38 2.85 -16.12
CA LEU A 58 9.53 1.77 -15.14
C LEU A 58 9.95 2.29 -13.77
N GLU A 59 10.92 3.22 -13.71
CA GLU A 59 11.35 3.83 -12.45
C GLU A 59 10.21 4.57 -11.74
N GLN A 60 9.36 5.27 -12.49
CA GLN A 60 8.19 5.94 -11.93
C GLN A 60 7.16 4.95 -11.37
N VAL A 61 6.88 3.86 -12.08
CA VAL A 61 5.95 2.81 -11.63
C VAL A 61 6.47 2.15 -10.35
N LEU A 62 7.77 1.82 -10.29
CA LEU A 62 8.37 1.23 -9.09
C LEU A 62 8.33 2.16 -7.88
N LYS A 63 8.57 3.46 -8.09
CA LYS A 63 8.44 4.47 -7.03
C LYS A 63 7.00 4.58 -6.55
N PHE A 64 6.04 4.64 -7.46
CA PHE A 64 4.62 4.71 -7.11
C PHE A 64 4.19 3.48 -6.30
N ASP A 65 4.57 2.27 -6.73
CA ASP A 65 4.29 1.02 -6.00
C ASP A 65 4.91 1.03 -4.59
N SER A 66 6.16 1.51 -4.48
CA SER A 66 6.83 1.65 -3.19
C SER A 66 6.11 2.62 -2.24
N TYR A 67 5.67 3.77 -2.74
CA TYR A 67 4.94 4.74 -1.92
C TYR A 67 3.55 4.24 -1.53
N SER A 68 2.83 3.57 -2.43
CA SER A 68 1.54 2.97 -2.11
C SER A 68 1.67 1.93 -0.98
N LYS A 69 2.69 1.07 -1.03
CA LYS A 69 2.97 0.11 0.05
C LYS A 69 3.34 0.80 1.36
N MET A 70 4.09 1.87 1.29
CA MET A 70 4.48 2.64 2.48
C MET A 70 3.25 3.31 3.13
N GLU A 71 2.32 3.82 2.33
CA GLU A 71 1.04 4.37 2.78
C GLU A 71 0.18 3.29 3.44
N ASP A 72 0.04 2.12 2.82
CA ASP A 72 -0.67 0.97 3.38
C ASP A 72 -0.07 0.55 4.73
N ASN A 73 1.26 0.49 4.83
CA ASN A 73 1.97 0.18 6.08
C ASN A 73 1.75 1.24 7.16
N TYR A 74 1.71 2.52 6.79
CA TYR A 74 1.39 3.59 7.72
C TYR A 74 0.00 3.42 8.34
N TYR A 75 -1.04 3.25 7.50
CA TYR A 75 -2.40 3.04 7.99
C TYR A 75 -2.53 1.76 8.82
N LEU A 76 -1.82 0.72 8.42
CA LEU A 76 -1.80 -0.54 9.14
C LEU A 76 -1.20 -0.39 10.54
N HIS A 77 -0.01 0.23 10.65
CA HIS A 77 0.66 0.44 11.94
C HIS A 77 -0.15 1.37 12.86
N THR A 78 -0.75 2.41 12.31
CA THR A 78 -1.59 3.34 13.07
C THR A 78 -2.85 2.64 13.58
N SER A 79 -3.56 1.93 12.70
CA SER A 79 -4.77 1.18 13.10
C SER A 79 -4.45 0.08 14.12
N LEU A 80 -3.31 -0.58 13.97
CA LEU A 80 -2.87 -1.60 14.91
C LEU A 80 -2.52 -0.99 16.27
N TYR A 81 -1.84 0.16 16.28
CA TYR A 81 -1.54 0.92 17.49
C TYR A 81 -2.82 1.27 18.26
N ASP A 82 -3.80 1.87 17.57
CA ASP A 82 -5.06 2.29 18.18
C ASP A 82 -5.81 1.09 18.78
N LYS A 83 -5.92 -0.01 18.03
CA LYS A 83 -6.64 -1.20 18.50
C LYS A 83 -5.93 -1.94 19.63
N VAL A 84 -4.60 -1.99 19.62
CA VAL A 84 -3.84 -2.55 20.75
C VAL A 84 -4.00 -1.67 22.00
N ASN A 85 -4.00 -0.35 21.82
CA ASN A 85 -4.21 0.60 22.91
C ASN A 85 -5.62 0.48 23.52
N ASP A 86 -6.67 0.40 22.70
CA ASP A 86 -8.05 0.18 23.16
C ASP A 86 -8.16 -1.13 23.98
N ASN A 87 -7.57 -2.21 23.46
CA ASN A 87 -7.57 -3.49 24.15
C ASN A 87 -6.75 -3.47 25.43
N LEU A 88 -5.66 -2.71 25.47
CA LEU A 88 -4.86 -2.48 26.68
C LEU A 88 -5.69 -1.80 27.78
N GLU A 89 -6.42 -0.76 27.43
CA GLU A 89 -7.31 -0.08 28.39
C GLU A 89 -8.41 -1.01 28.92
N ASN A 90 -8.96 -1.87 28.07
CA ASN A 90 -9.92 -2.89 28.49
C ASN A 90 -9.31 -3.88 29.49
N ILE A 91 -8.06 -4.31 29.27
CA ILE A 91 -7.35 -5.20 30.19
C ILE A 91 -7.10 -4.49 31.53
N LYS A 92 -6.60 -3.26 31.51
CA LYS A 92 -6.37 -2.48 32.73
C LYS A 92 -7.65 -2.30 33.55
N ARG A 93 -8.77 -2.01 32.89
CA ARG A 93 -10.07 -1.89 33.55
C ARG A 93 -10.51 -3.21 34.18
N TYR A 94 -10.31 -4.32 33.49
CA TYR A 94 -10.64 -5.64 34.00
C TYR A 94 -9.73 -6.08 35.15
N SER A 95 -8.43 -5.73 35.09
CA SER A 95 -7.49 -5.95 36.20
C SER A 95 -7.93 -5.24 37.47
N LEU A 96 -8.35 -3.98 37.38
CA LEU A 96 -8.90 -3.22 38.51
C LEU A 96 -10.17 -3.86 39.09
N LEU A 97 -11.03 -4.43 38.22
CA LEU A 97 -12.21 -5.15 38.68
C LEU A 97 -11.81 -6.40 39.48
N LEU A 98 -10.82 -7.17 38.99
CA LEU A 98 -10.32 -8.36 39.67
C LEU A 98 -9.82 -8.08 41.11
N VAL A 99 -9.19 -6.91 41.35
CA VAL A 99 -8.73 -6.49 42.68
C VAL A 99 -9.89 -6.39 43.67
N GLN A 100 -11.07 -6.00 43.23
CA GLN A 100 -12.26 -5.87 44.04
C GLN A 100 -12.85 -7.24 44.44
N SER A 101 -12.31 -8.31 43.91
CA SER A 101 -12.75 -9.70 44.15
C SER A 101 -14.26 -9.91 43.97
N PRO A 102 -14.82 -9.53 42.82
CA PRO A 102 -16.26 -9.61 42.55
C PRO A 102 -16.72 -11.06 42.41
N HIS A 103 -18.04 -11.25 42.38
CA HIS A 103 -18.60 -12.55 42.03
C HIS A 103 -18.24 -12.99 40.59
N THR A 104 -18.14 -14.30 40.37
CA THR A 104 -17.78 -14.85 39.04
C THR A 104 -18.72 -14.38 37.94
N SER A 105 -20.04 -14.23 38.25
CA SER A 105 -21.00 -13.67 37.28
C SER A 105 -20.70 -12.25 36.85
N GLU A 106 -20.16 -11.43 37.73
CA GLU A 106 -19.77 -10.05 37.42
C GLU A 106 -18.48 -10.03 36.58
N LEU A 107 -17.55 -10.94 36.85
CA LEU A 107 -16.36 -11.14 36.03
C LEU A 107 -16.70 -11.61 34.61
N GLU A 108 -17.66 -12.53 34.48
CA GLU A 108 -18.13 -12.99 33.18
C GLU A 108 -18.84 -11.88 32.40
N TYR A 109 -19.69 -11.09 33.06
CA TYR A 109 -20.40 -9.98 32.44
C TYR A 109 -19.46 -8.89 31.92
N ASN A 110 -18.41 -8.59 32.69
CA ASN A 110 -17.42 -7.56 32.34
C ASN A 110 -16.21 -8.12 31.60
N LYS A 111 -16.24 -9.38 31.15
CA LYS A 111 -15.12 -9.98 30.42
C LYS A 111 -14.78 -9.13 29.19
N PRO A 112 -13.53 -8.67 29.04
CA PRO A 112 -13.14 -7.87 27.89
C PRO A 112 -13.22 -8.69 26.61
N THR A 113 -13.83 -8.11 25.59
CA THR A 113 -13.81 -8.64 24.23
C THR A 113 -12.70 -7.97 23.48
N PHE A 114 -11.71 -8.72 23.02
CA PHE A 114 -10.61 -8.16 22.24
C PHE A 114 -11.01 -7.95 20.79
N GLU A 115 -10.89 -6.72 20.35
CA GLU A 115 -11.07 -6.37 18.95
C GLU A 115 -9.81 -6.76 18.15
N LYS A 116 -9.85 -7.97 17.57
CA LYS A 116 -8.73 -8.55 16.83
C LYS A 116 -8.87 -8.44 15.32
N TYR A 117 -9.86 -7.69 14.81
CA TYR A 117 -10.14 -7.69 13.39
C TYR A 117 -8.96 -7.16 12.54
N ILE A 118 -8.26 -6.12 12.99
CA ILE A 118 -7.04 -5.64 12.34
C ILE A 118 -5.99 -6.74 12.32
N TRP A 119 -5.77 -7.40 13.46
CA TRP A 119 -4.84 -8.52 13.57
C TRP A 119 -5.17 -9.65 12.60
N HIS A 120 -6.44 -10.04 12.48
CA HIS A 120 -6.87 -11.08 11.56
C HIS A 120 -6.72 -10.66 10.10
N THR A 121 -7.05 -9.42 9.77
CA THR A 121 -6.89 -8.88 8.42
C THR A 121 -5.42 -8.86 8.00
N MET A 122 -4.53 -8.44 8.90
CA MET A 122 -3.09 -8.41 8.65
C MET A 122 -2.52 -9.77 8.21
N GLN A 123 -2.99 -10.86 8.76
CA GLN A 123 -2.48 -12.20 8.43
C GLN A 123 -2.61 -12.55 6.94
N TYR A 124 -3.49 -11.88 6.22
CA TYR A 124 -3.77 -12.11 4.80
C TYR A 124 -3.25 -11.01 3.88
N LEU A 125 -2.73 -9.91 4.45
CA LEU A 125 -2.19 -8.80 3.67
C LEU A 125 -0.72 -9.04 3.31
N PHE A 126 -0.38 -8.76 2.06
CA PHE A 126 0.98 -8.88 1.57
C PHE A 126 1.95 -7.91 2.29
N THR A 127 1.45 -6.74 2.67
CA THR A 127 2.16 -5.71 3.44
C THR A 127 2.58 -6.17 4.83
N THR A 128 1.93 -7.19 5.39
CA THR A 128 2.33 -7.79 6.68
C THR A 128 3.73 -8.38 6.64
N LEU A 129 4.19 -8.84 5.48
CA LEU A 129 5.55 -9.37 5.31
C LEU A 129 6.63 -8.28 5.46
N GLU A 130 6.27 -7.03 5.25
CA GLU A 130 7.14 -5.87 5.42
C GLU A 130 7.11 -5.33 6.86
N THR A 131 6.09 -5.71 7.65
CA THR A 131 5.99 -5.35 9.06
C THR A 131 7.01 -6.13 9.89
N PRO A 132 7.82 -5.47 10.75
CA PRO A 132 8.77 -6.15 11.59
C PRO A 132 8.12 -7.27 12.42
N SER A 133 8.63 -8.49 12.29
CA SER A 133 8.07 -9.69 12.93
C SER A 133 7.99 -9.59 14.46
N ILE A 134 8.79 -8.70 15.06
CA ILE A 134 8.76 -8.42 16.50
C ILE A 134 7.40 -7.88 16.94
N PHE A 135 6.80 -6.93 16.21
CA PHE A 135 5.48 -6.38 16.54
C PHE A 135 4.41 -7.47 16.49
N LEU A 136 4.43 -8.24 15.42
CA LEU A 136 3.47 -9.34 15.22
C LEU A 136 3.56 -10.37 16.35
N THR A 137 4.78 -10.70 16.76
CA THR A 137 5.02 -11.66 17.85
C THR A 137 4.58 -11.12 19.19
N GLN A 138 4.90 -9.87 19.51
CA GLN A 138 4.54 -9.25 20.79
C GLN A 138 3.03 -9.06 20.92
N ILE A 139 2.36 -8.61 19.88
CA ILE A 139 0.90 -8.41 19.87
C ILE A 139 0.17 -9.76 19.97
N ARG A 140 0.64 -10.79 19.27
CA ARG A 140 0.08 -12.14 19.40
C ARG A 140 0.20 -12.65 20.84
N ARG A 141 1.36 -12.48 21.46
CA ARG A 141 1.60 -12.88 22.86
C ARG A 141 0.69 -12.12 23.81
N PHE A 142 0.57 -10.81 23.61
CA PHE A 142 -0.33 -9.96 24.39
C PHE A 142 -1.74 -10.52 24.41
N TYR A 143 -2.38 -10.74 23.27
CA TYR A 143 -3.73 -11.29 23.20
C TYR A 143 -3.82 -12.70 23.80
N SER A 144 -2.91 -13.58 23.43
CA SER A 144 -2.95 -14.98 23.90
C SER A 144 -2.74 -15.09 25.41
N CYS A 145 -1.79 -14.35 25.98
CA CYS A 145 -1.53 -14.36 27.42
C CYS A 145 -2.69 -13.73 28.20
N ALA A 146 -3.20 -12.58 27.75
CA ALA A 146 -4.33 -11.93 28.43
C ALA A 146 -5.58 -12.82 28.45
N GLU A 147 -5.93 -13.43 27.32
CA GLU A 147 -7.06 -14.39 27.25
C GLU A 147 -6.85 -15.60 28.18
N CYS A 148 -5.63 -16.14 28.19
CA CYS A 148 -5.32 -17.28 29.08
C CYS A 148 -5.49 -16.93 30.55
N VAL A 149 -5.01 -15.76 31.01
CA VAL A 149 -5.15 -15.29 32.38
C VAL A 149 -6.61 -15.05 32.75
N ILE A 150 -7.38 -14.37 31.88
CA ILE A 150 -8.80 -14.10 32.08
C ILE A 150 -9.58 -15.43 32.22
N GLU A 151 -9.35 -16.37 31.31
CA GLU A 151 -10.00 -17.68 31.36
C GLU A 151 -9.62 -18.48 32.63
N ALA A 152 -8.35 -18.40 33.07
CA ALA A 152 -7.89 -19.05 34.28
C ALA A 152 -8.59 -18.45 35.53
N ALA A 153 -8.76 -17.13 35.57
CA ALA A 153 -9.50 -16.48 36.64
C ALA A 153 -10.98 -16.86 36.66
N LEU A 154 -11.67 -16.83 35.51
CA LEU A 154 -13.07 -17.22 35.39
C LEU A 154 -13.33 -18.68 35.80
N ARG A 155 -12.42 -19.57 35.41
CA ARG A 155 -12.51 -21.02 35.78
C ARG A 155 -11.99 -21.31 37.19
N ARG A 156 -11.67 -20.28 37.98
CA ARG A 156 -11.09 -20.41 39.33
C ARG A 156 -9.82 -21.27 39.41
N LYS A 157 -9.07 -21.34 38.31
CA LYS A 157 -7.75 -21.97 38.28
C LYS A 157 -6.65 -21.02 38.79
N MET A 158 -6.96 -19.74 38.84
CA MET A 158 -6.09 -18.67 39.33
C MET A 158 -6.92 -17.77 40.26
N SER A 159 -6.31 -17.26 41.32
CA SER A 159 -6.98 -16.30 42.17
C SER A 159 -7.15 -14.96 41.45
N ALA A 160 -8.21 -14.21 41.76
CA ALA A 160 -8.45 -12.89 41.16
C ALA A 160 -7.26 -11.93 41.36
N ARG A 161 -6.64 -11.94 42.54
CA ARG A 161 -5.47 -11.14 42.83
C ARG A 161 -4.27 -11.52 41.97
N GLN A 162 -4.01 -12.80 41.79
CA GLN A 162 -2.91 -13.28 40.91
C GLN A 162 -3.17 -12.92 39.45
N ALA A 163 -4.40 -13.10 39.00
CA ALA A 163 -4.80 -12.74 37.64
C ALA A 163 -4.65 -11.23 37.36
N SER A 164 -5.01 -10.39 38.33
CA SER A 164 -4.78 -8.93 38.25
C SER A 164 -3.29 -8.62 38.05
N ILE A 165 -2.41 -9.17 38.90
CA ILE A 165 -0.97 -8.94 38.81
C ILE A 165 -0.41 -9.38 37.45
N GLU A 166 -0.82 -10.54 36.94
CA GLU A 166 -0.38 -11.03 35.62
C GLU A 166 -0.89 -10.19 34.48
N LEU A 167 -2.16 -9.72 34.55
CA LEU A 167 -2.70 -8.81 33.53
C LEU A 167 -1.98 -7.47 33.54
N ASP A 168 -1.64 -6.91 34.71
CA ASP A 168 -0.88 -5.67 34.82
C ASP A 168 0.52 -5.82 34.22
N GLN A 169 1.21 -6.95 34.45
CA GLN A 169 2.51 -7.23 33.85
C GLN A 169 2.44 -7.33 32.32
N ILE A 170 1.38 -7.99 31.80
CA ILE A 170 1.13 -8.07 30.34
C ILE A 170 0.86 -6.67 29.79
N ALA A 171 0.05 -5.87 30.48
CA ALA A 171 -0.28 -4.51 30.11
C ALA A 171 0.97 -3.62 30.09
N ASP A 172 1.79 -3.64 31.12
CA ASP A 172 3.02 -2.87 31.23
C ASP A 172 4.02 -3.23 30.12
N SER A 173 4.15 -4.51 29.81
CA SER A 173 5.05 -4.97 28.76
C SER A 173 4.66 -4.41 27.38
N ILE A 174 3.38 -4.44 27.02
CA ILE A 174 2.91 -3.94 25.71
C ILE A 174 2.99 -2.42 25.65
N GLU A 175 2.61 -1.74 26.74
CA GLU A 175 2.62 -0.28 26.86
C GLU A 175 4.01 0.32 26.78
N GLN A 176 4.98 -0.27 27.47
CA GLN A 176 6.33 0.28 27.58
C GLN A 176 7.25 -0.15 26.43
N GLN A 177 7.00 -1.29 25.81
CA GLN A 177 7.90 -1.82 24.79
C GLN A 177 7.30 -1.73 23.37
N THR A 178 6.09 -2.25 23.16
CA THR A 178 5.55 -2.44 21.81
C THR A 178 4.87 -1.19 21.26
N LEU A 179 4.00 -0.56 22.06
CA LEU A 179 3.25 0.63 21.60
C LEU A 179 4.16 1.80 21.22
N PRO A 180 5.22 2.16 22.00
CA PRO A 180 6.13 3.24 21.60
C PRO A 180 6.88 2.94 20.30
N GLN A 181 7.31 1.69 20.12
CA GLN A 181 8.01 1.29 18.91
C GLN A 181 7.09 1.30 17.68
N LEU A 182 5.85 0.82 17.83
CA LEU A 182 4.85 0.82 16.77
C LEU A 182 4.48 2.25 16.37
N LYS A 183 4.30 3.14 17.35
CA LYS A 183 4.07 4.57 17.12
C LYS A 183 5.24 5.23 16.39
N THR A 184 6.46 4.95 16.82
CA THR A 184 7.66 5.49 16.17
C THR A 184 7.76 5.00 14.73
N SER A 185 7.47 3.72 14.48
CA SER A 185 7.44 3.16 13.13
C SER A 185 6.41 3.85 12.23
N ALA A 186 5.19 4.08 12.74
CA ALA A 186 4.16 4.81 12.01
C ALA A 186 4.58 6.26 11.69
N LEU A 187 5.17 6.96 12.67
CA LEU A 187 5.65 8.33 12.49
C LEU A 187 6.80 8.43 11.46
N ASN A 188 7.70 7.46 11.45
CA ASN A 188 8.78 7.41 10.46
C ASN A 188 8.23 7.23 9.04
N LEU A 189 7.26 6.32 8.85
CA LEU A 189 6.57 6.13 7.57
C LEU A 189 5.84 7.42 7.13
N GLN A 190 5.15 8.06 8.06
CA GLN A 190 4.48 9.34 7.79
C GLN A 190 5.47 10.41 7.32
N GLN A 191 6.59 10.55 8.02
CA GLN A 191 7.61 11.54 7.69
C GLN A 191 8.25 11.28 6.33
N GLU A 192 8.51 10.02 5.99
CA GLU A 192 9.08 9.63 4.71
C GLU A 192 8.11 9.90 3.55
N LEU A 193 6.81 9.61 3.73
CA LEU A 193 5.77 9.92 2.76
C LEU A 193 5.64 11.44 2.53
N GLN A 194 5.64 12.23 3.61
CA GLN A 194 5.58 13.69 3.53
C GLN A 194 6.81 14.30 2.84
N GLN A 195 8.01 13.75 3.05
CA GLN A 195 9.23 14.20 2.35
C GLN A 195 9.18 13.96 0.83
N ASN A 196 8.30 13.06 0.39
CA ASN A 196 8.07 12.74 -1.02
C ASN A 196 6.78 13.37 -1.57
N ASP A 197 6.27 14.43 -0.92
CA ASP A 197 5.06 15.18 -1.30
C ASP A 197 3.77 14.32 -1.35
N ILE A 198 3.74 13.22 -0.61
CA ILE A 198 2.56 12.37 -0.49
C ILE A 198 1.73 12.86 0.70
N ILE A 199 0.54 13.36 0.40
CA ILE A 199 -0.42 13.83 1.40
C ILE A 199 -1.13 12.63 1.98
N ILE A 200 -0.83 12.31 3.24
CA ILE A 200 -1.54 11.28 3.99
C ILE A 200 -2.72 11.95 4.69
N GLY A 201 -3.91 11.39 4.54
CA GLY A 201 -5.06 11.80 5.35
C GLY A 201 -4.75 11.58 6.84
N SER A 202 -4.81 12.64 7.64
CA SER A 202 -4.71 12.51 9.09
C SER A 202 -5.99 11.85 9.61
N LEU A 203 -5.87 10.79 10.41
CA LEU A 203 -7.03 10.19 11.09
C LEU A 203 -7.76 11.20 12.00
N LYS A 204 -7.09 12.28 12.42
CA LYS A 204 -7.71 13.39 13.16
C LYS A 204 -8.69 14.22 12.33
N ASP A 205 -8.59 14.19 11.01
CA ASP A 205 -9.51 14.93 10.13
C ASP A 205 -10.86 14.21 10.01
N ALA A 206 -10.92 12.91 10.28
CA ALA A 206 -12.17 12.15 10.31
C ALA A 206 -13.03 12.44 11.56
N ASP A 207 -12.41 12.71 12.70
CA ASP A 207 -13.13 13.05 13.95
C ASP A 207 -13.71 14.47 13.94
N ASN A 208 -13.20 15.36 13.10
CA ASN A 208 -13.69 16.74 12.96
C ASN A 208 -14.76 16.89 11.87
N ALA A 209 -15.11 15.82 11.17
CA ALA A 209 -16.09 15.82 10.07
C ALA A 209 -17.51 15.33 10.48
N ASN A 210 -17.74 15.05 11.77
CA ASN A 210 -19.06 14.65 12.33
C ASN A 210 -19.64 15.74 13.24
#